data_cb02e78dd4c76586cd8a25f5400f71b4
#
_entry.id   cb02e78dd4c76586cd8a25f5400f71b4
#
_cell.length_a   1.000
_cell.length_b   1.000
_cell.length_c   1.000
_cell.angle_alpha   90.00
_cell.angle_beta   90.00
_cell.angle_gamma   90.00
#
_symmetry.space_group_name_H-M   'P 1'
#
loop_
_entity.id
_entity.type
_entity.pdbx_description
1 polymer ?
#
loop_
_entity_poly.entity_id
_entity_poly.type
_entity_poly.pdbx_seq_one_letter_code
_entity_poly.pdbx_strand_id
1 'polypeptide(L)'
;MNILQSIFTDYYEHIIYELHPRPAVIENVNKMIHCGDSSHGGAMYGCPHCGNLKFVPFRCKSRFCPSCGNKYNQLRSFHMSCKLVSCVHRHCVFTIPAELRVYFLEDRTLLDCLFHSVRDVVLRMFSKMNKTENFTPGLICVLHTFGRDLKWNPHIHALISEGGAGNITPWRPVKHFDYNFLRNAFRKVLLERLTSRIGPAFRKVKNEMYTKHADGFYVRAKPNLCTPDITIKYISRYLGRPVIATSRIDTYDGENVTFHYTRHEDNKTVTETIPALNFIQKLIVHIPEKHFKMLRYYGVYAKHHKQEKKLRKCISAKKQRFLRSIQDWQHSILLSFGCDPLRCSECG
;
A
#
# COMPACT_ATOMS: atom_id res chain seq x y z
N MET A 1 -14.71 2.52 -21.46
CA MET A 1 -13.45 1.83 -21.11
C MET A 1 -12.42 2.88 -20.75
N ASN A 2 -11.54 2.70 -19.79
CA ASN A 2 -10.45 3.66 -19.53
C ASN A 2 -9.20 3.23 -20.30
N ILE A 3 -8.26 4.17 -20.53
CA ILE A 3 -7.05 3.95 -21.34
C ILE A 3 -6.25 2.71 -20.89
N LEU A 4 -6.15 2.45 -19.57
CA LEU A 4 -5.43 1.28 -19.09
C LEU A 4 -6.15 -0.04 -19.42
N GLN A 5 -7.49 -0.07 -19.38
CA GLN A 5 -8.27 -1.22 -19.82
C GLN A 5 -8.07 -1.46 -21.32
N SER A 6 -8.07 -0.41 -22.15
CA SER A 6 -7.82 -0.55 -23.61
C SER A 6 -6.45 -1.18 -23.86
N ILE A 7 -5.37 -0.63 -23.28
CA ILE A 7 -4.01 -1.17 -23.44
C ILE A 7 -3.94 -2.66 -23.09
N PHE A 8 -4.55 -3.05 -21.95
CA PHE A 8 -4.51 -4.45 -21.51
C PHE A 8 -5.45 -5.38 -22.28
N THR A 9 -6.50 -4.84 -22.87
CA THR A 9 -7.43 -5.62 -23.73
C THR A 9 -6.77 -5.92 -25.06
N ASP A 10 -6.16 -4.91 -25.71
CA ASP A 10 -5.50 -5.04 -27.01
C ASP A 10 -4.31 -6.01 -26.95
N TYR A 11 -3.61 -6.06 -25.82
CA TYR A 11 -2.42 -6.91 -25.62
C TYR A 11 -2.68 -8.17 -24.79
N TYR A 12 -3.95 -8.58 -24.56
CA TYR A 12 -4.25 -9.68 -23.64
C TYR A 12 -3.58 -11.00 -24.07
N GLU A 13 -3.64 -11.36 -25.33
CA GLU A 13 -3.01 -12.57 -25.87
C GLU A 13 -1.49 -12.50 -25.75
N HIS A 14 -0.87 -11.38 -26.12
CA HIS A 14 0.57 -11.16 -25.95
C HIS A 14 1.01 -11.30 -24.49
N ILE A 15 0.20 -10.80 -23.53
CA ILE A 15 0.47 -10.99 -22.11
C ILE A 15 0.53 -12.49 -21.77
N ILE A 16 -0.41 -13.27 -22.24
CA ILE A 16 -0.50 -14.70 -21.91
C ILE A 16 0.60 -15.50 -22.58
N TYR A 17 0.79 -15.33 -23.89
CA TYR A 17 1.63 -16.21 -24.72
C TYR A 17 3.10 -15.78 -24.78
N GLU A 18 3.41 -14.49 -24.63
CA GLU A 18 4.80 -14.01 -24.69
C GLU A 18 5.40 -13.77 -23.31
N LEU A 19 4.63 -13.24 -22.36
CA LEU A 19 5.15 -12.89 -21.04
C LEU A 19 5.07 -14.04 -20.04
N HIS A 20 4.29 -15.08 -20.30
CA HIS A 20 4.08 -16.23 -19.41
C HIS A 20 3.88 -15.82 -17.93
N PRO A 21 2.91 -14.93 -17.64
CA PRO A 21 2.81 -14.31 -16.32
C PRO A 21 2.31 -15.29 -15.27
N ARG A 22 2.60 -14.98 -14.01
CA ARG A 22 2.11 -15.74 -12.86
C ARG A 22 0.58 -15.80 -12.82
N PRO A 23 -0.04 -16.89 -12.30
CA PRO A 23 -1.50 -17.04 -12.24
C PRO A 23 -2.22 -15.85 -11.59
N ALA A 24 -1.63 -15.24 -10.55
CA ALA A 24 -2.18 -14.06 -9.90
C ALA A 24 -2.26 -12.85 -10.84
N VAL A 25 -1.35 -12.73 -11.80
CA VAL A 25 -1.36 -11.67 -12.82
C VAL A 25 -2.51 -11.91 -13.79
N ILE A 26 -2.62 -13.12 -14.34
CA ILE A 26 -3.70 -13.52 -15.28
C ILE A 26 -5.06 -13.22 -14.65
N GLU A 27 -5.28 -13.69 -13.42
CA GLU A 27 -6.54 -13.47 -12.70
C GLU A 27 -6.88 -11.97 -12.55
N ASN A 28 -5.90 -11.13 -12.20
CA ASN A 28 -6.14 -9.71 -11.97
C ASN A 28 -6.30 -8.91 -13.26
N VAL A 29 -5.55 -9.24 -14.32
CA VAL A 29 -5.69 -8.64 -15.66
C VAL A 29 -7.07 -8.98 -16.22
N ASN A 30 -7.43 -10.27 -16.26
CA ASN A 30 -8.73 -10.72 -16.75
C ASN A 30 -9.90 -10.02 -16.03
N LYS A 31 -9.85 -9.94 -14.69
CA LYS A 31 -10.84 -9.18 -13.92
C LYS A 31 -10.89 -7.70 -14.29
N MET A 32 -9.75 -7.08 -14.61
CA MET A 32 -9.69 -5.65 -14.89
C MET A 32 -10.26 -5.33 -16.27
N ILE A 33 -9.92 -6.08 -17.31
CA ILE A 33 -10.38 -5.83 -18.67
C ILE A 33 -11.91 -5.94 -18.78
N HIS A 34 -12.53 -6.86 -18.03
CA HIS A 34 -13.99 -7.06 -18.01
C HIS A 34 -14.72 -6.24 -16.93
N CYS A 35 -14.03 -5.31 -16.26
CA CYS A 35 -14.63 -4.56 -15.13
C CYS A 35 -15.65 -3.55 -15.62
N GLY A 36 -16.92 -3.78 -15.26
CA GLY A 36 -18.03 -2.90 -15.62
C GLY A 36 -18.60 -3.18 -17.02
N ASP A 37 -18.24 -4.32 -17.61
CA ASP A 37 -18.82 -4.83 -18.81
C ASP A 37 -20.21 -5.44 -18.49
N SER A 38 -21.25 -5.00 -19.19
CA SER A 38 -22.63 -5.45 -19.02
C SER A 38 -22.83 -6.92 -19.42
N SER A 39 -22.01 -7.44 -20.34
CA SER A 39 -22.06 -8.84 -20.77
C SER A 39 -21.73 -9.83 -19.63
N HIS A 40 -20.98 -9.36 -18.62
CA HIS A 40 -20.63 -10.13 -17.42
C HIS A 40 -21.68 -10.02 -16.30
N GLY A 41 -22.84 -9.47 -16.63
CA GLY A 41 -23.97 -9.34 -15.70
C GLY A 41 -23.97 -8.04 -14.89
N GLY A 42 -25.06 -7.83 -14.19
CA GLY A 42 -25.30 -6.63 -13.40
C GLY A 42 -26.57 -6.75 -12.56
N ALA A 43 -26.93 -5.65 -11.90
CA ALA A 43 -28.17 -5.53 -11.17
C ALA A 43 -29.03 -4.42 -11.80
N MET A 44 -30.32 -4.72 -11.99
CA MET A 44 -31.30 -3.74 -12.41
C MET A 44 -31.93 -3.08 -11.17
N TYR A 45 -31.89 -1.77 -11.11
CA TYR A 45 -32.51 -0.97 -10.06
C TYR A 45 -33.69 -0.20 -10.67
N GLY A 46 -34.84 -0.24 -10.02
CA GLY A 46 -36.02 0.54 -10.38
C GLY A 46 -36.27 1.64 -9.36
N CYS A 47 -36.59 2.82 -9.82
CA CYS A 47 -37.04 3.89 -8.93
C CYS A 47 -38.51 3.66 -8.58
N PRO A 48 -38.88 3.52 -7.30
CA PRO A 48 -40.28 3.28 -6.91
C PRO A 48 -41.17 4.50 -7.12
N HIS A 49 -40.58 5.69 -7.31
CA HIS A 49 -41.30 6.94 -7.46
C HIS A 49 -41.64 7.26 -8.92
N CYS A 50 -40.67 7.16 -9.85
CA CYS A 50 -40.86 7.52 -11.25
C CYS A 50 -40.75 6.34 -12.24
N GLY A 51 -40.50 5.12 -11.77
CA GLY A 51 -40.38 3.95 -12.62
C GLY A 51 -39.05 3.87 -13.42
N ASN A 52 -38.14 4.85 -13.31
CA ASN A 52 -36.88 4.86 -14.04
C ASN A 52 -36.06 3.61 -13.70
N LEU A 53 -35.56 2.93 -14.74
CA LEU A 53 -34.72 1.73 -14.62
C LEU A 53 -33.27 2.04 -14.88
N LYS A 54 -32.40 1.55 -13.99
CA LYS A 54 -30.94 1.72 -14.10
C LYS A 54 -30.22 0.38 -14.00
N PHE A 55 -29.53 0.00 -15.06
CA PHE A 55 -28.65 -1.17 -15.02
C PHE A 55 -27.28 -0.79 -14.48
N VAL A 56 -26.81 -1.51 -13.48
CA VAL A 56 -25.48 -1.33 -12.87
C VAL A 56 -24.65 -2.58 -13.08
N PRO A 57 -23.65 -2.56 -13.99
CA PRO A 57 -22.84 -3.72 -14.28
C PRO A 57 -21.95 -4.11 -13.07
N PHE A 58 -21.70 -5.41 -12.91
CA PHE A 58 -20.86 -5.90 -11.83
C PHE A 58 -19.43 -5.37 -11.94
N ARG A 59 -18.83 -5.13 -10.78
CA ARG A 59 -17.46 -4.65 -10.64
C ARG A 59 -16.51 -5.76 -10.24
N CYS A 60 -15.31 -5.77 -10.82
CA CYS A 60 -14.34 -6.85 -10.66
C CYS A 60 -13.76 -6.99 -9.23
N LYS A 61 -13.87 -5.96 -8.38
CA LYS A 61 -13.30 -5.89 -7.03
C LYS A 61 -11.77 -6.11 -6.96
N SER A 62 -11.08 -6.19 -8.12
CA SER A 62 -9.62 -6.30 -8.17
C SER A 62 -8.97 -5.00 -7.69
N ARG A 63 -7.92 -5.14 -6.88
CA ARG A 63 -7.11 -4.00 -6.45
C ARG A 63 -6.25 -3.44 -7.59
N PHE A 64 -5.98 -4.21 -8.63
CA PHE A 64 -5.26 -3.77 -9.80
C PHE A 64 -6.13 -2.93 -10.74
N CYS A 65 -7.44 -3.06 -10.69
CA CYS A 65 -8.36 -2.24 -11.49
C CYS A 65 -8.35 -0.77 -11.02
N PRO A 66 -8.18 0.21 -11.93
CA PRO A 66 -8.15 1.64 -11.56
C PRO A 66 -9.40 2.09 -10.79
N SER A 67 -10.59 1.68 -11.25
CA SER A 67 -11.86 2.04 -10.62
C SER A 67 -12.07 1.36 -9.26
N CYS A 68 -11.98 0.02 -9.24
CA CYS A 68 -12.20 -0.77 -8.02
C CYS A 68 -11.11 -0.55 -6.98
N GLY A 69 -9.85 -0.43 -7.42
CA GLY A 69 -8.73 -0.16 -6.55
C GLY A 69 -8.80 1.22 -5.89
N ASN A 70 -9.31 2.24 -6.60
CA ASN A 70 -9.50 3.58 -6.01
C ASN A 70 -10.53 3.54 -4.86
N LYS A 71 -11.68 2.88 -5.08
CA LYS A 71 -12.68 2.65 -4.02
C LYS A 71 -12.07 1.94 -2.81
N TYR A 72 -11.33 0.86 -3.06
CA TYR A 72 -10.65 0.11 -2.02
C TYR A 72 -9.68 1.00 -1.20
N ASN A 73 -8.89 1.84 -1.88
CA ASN A 73 -7.94 2.74 -1.22
C ASN A 73 -8.63 3.76 -0.32
N GLN A 74 -9.71 4.38 -0.80
CA GLN A 74 -10.45 5.38 -0.02
C GLN A 74 -11.03 4.76 1.25
N LEU A 75 -11.72 3.63 1.13
CA LEU A 75 -12.28 2.92 2.29
C LEU A 75 -11.18 2.50 3.29
N ARG A 76 -10.06 1.99 2.79
CA ARG A 76 -8.93 1.60 3.65
C ARG A 76 -8.29 2.80 4.35
N SER A 77 -8.16 3.94 3.66
CA SER A 77 -7.66 5.17 4.28
C SER A 77 -8.54 5.62 5.42
N PHE A 78 -9.86 5.65 5.22
CA PHE A 78 -10.81 5.98 6.28
C PHE A 78 -10.70 5.03 7.48
N HIS A 79 -10.70 3.72 7.23
CA HIS A 79 -10.57 2.73 8.29
C HIS A 79 -9.25 2.86 9.09
N MET A 80 -8.16 3.20 8.41
CA MET A 80 -6.87 3.43 9.08
C MET A 80 -6.91 4.70 9.93
N SER A 81 -7.37 5.84 9.36
CA SER A 81 -7.47 7.11 10.09
C SER A 81 -8.26 6.99 11.39
N CYS A 82 -9.33 6.21 11.33
CA CYS A 82 -10.20 6.04 12.48
C CYS A 82 -9.61 5.17 13.60
N LYS A 83 -8.65 4.30 13.29
CA LYS A 83 -7.97 3.46 14.28
C LYS A 83 -6.81 4.13 14.98
N LEU A 84 -6.34 5.27 14.47
CA LEU A 84 -5.18 5.94 15.02
C LEU A 84 -5.49 6.52 16.40
N VAL A 85 -4.59 6.24 17.35
CA VAL A 85 -4.52 6.92 18.63
C VAL A 85 -4.29 8.42 18.40
N SER A 86 -4.87 9.28 19.26
CA SER A 86 -4.73 10.74 19.17
C SER A 86 -3.34 11.18 19.64
N CYS A 87 -2.33 10.90 18.85
CA CYS A 87 -0.94 11.32 19.04
C CYS A 87 -0.29 11.68 17.72
N VAL A 88 0.89 12.27 17.75
CA VAL A 88 1.72 12.48 16.58
C VAL A 88 2.17 11.12 16.03
N HIS A 89 2.23 11.00 14.70
CA HIS A 89 2.73 9.82 14.02
C HIS A 89 3.88 10.20 13.11
N ARG A 90 4.91 9.36 13.09
CA ARG A 90 6.08 9.52 12.22
C ARG A 90 5.98 8.59 11.03
N HIS A 91 6.17 9.15 9.84
CA HIS A 91 6.27 8.39 8.61
C HIS A 91 7.74 8.07 8.33
N CYS A 92 8.08 6.79 8.36
CA CYS A 92 9.39 6.27 8.03
C CYS A 92 9.32 5.45 6.74
N VAL A 93 10.35 5.52 5.90
CA VAL A 93 10.48 4.69 4.70
C VAL A 93 11.74 3.86 4.83
N PHE A 94 11.57 2.54 4.85
CA PHE A 94 12.66 1.56 4.92
C PHE A 94 12.92 1.01 3.53
N THR A 95 14.07 1.36 2.95
CA THR A 95 14.45 1.03 1.58
C THR A 95 15.64 0.07 1.59
N ILE A 96 15.63 -0.87 0.65
CA ILE A 96 16.72 -1.82 0.46
C ILE A 96 17.65 -1.38 -0.68
N PRO A 97 18.93 -1.77 -0.63
CA PRO A 97 19.87 -1.58 -1.73
C PRO A 97 19.42 -2.25 -3.04
N ALA A 98 19.87 -1.70 -4.16
CA ALA A 98 19.51 -2.22 -5.49
C ALA A 98 19.91 -3.69 -5.68
N GLU A 99 21.07 -4.07 -5.13
CA GLU A 99 21.63 -5.40 -5.21
C GLU A 99 20.75 -6.49 -4.57
N LEU A 100 19.92 -6.10 -3.61
CA LEU A 100 19.01 -7.06 -2.95
C LEU A 100 17.67 -7.22 -3.67
N ARG A 101 17.30 -6.30 -4.56
CA ARG A 101 15.96 -6.25 -5.15
C ARG A 101 15.62 -7.48 -5.99
N VAL A 102 16.61 -8.07 -6.65
CA VAL A 102 16.45 -9.25 -7.50
C VAL A 102 15.94 -10.46 -6.70
N TYR A 103 16.44 -10.68 -5.49
CA TYR A 103 15.98 -11.78 -4.64
C TYR A 103 14.50 -11.73 -4.32
N PHE A 104 13.96 -10.52 -4.11
CA PHE A 104 12.54 -10.31 -3.84
C PHE A 104 11.67 -10.38 -5.11
N LEU A 105 12.28 -10.28 -6.28
CA LEU A 105 11.61 -10.47 -7.56
C LEU A 105 11.49 -11.97 -7.89
N GLU A 106 12.55 -12.72 -7.67
CA GLU A 106 12.64 -14.16 -7.90
C GLU A 106 11.81 -14.95 -6.88
N ASP A 107 11.98 -14.65 -5.61
CA ASP A 107 11.17 -15.25 -4.53
C ASP A 107 10.36 -14.19 -3.77
N ARG A 108 9.10 -14.05 -4.14
CA ARG A 108 8.19 -13.07 -3.52
C ARG A 108 7.83 -13.38 -2.07
N THR A 109 8.06 -14.60 -1.60
CA THR A 109 7.86 -14.95 -0.18
C THR A 109 8.83 -14.19 0.73
N LEU A 110 9.98 -13.77 0.19
CA LEU A 110 10.96 -12.94 0.89
C LEU A 110 10.44 -11.54 1.25
N LEU A 111 9.38 -11.05 0.57
CA LEU A 111 8.74 -9.78 0.92
C LEU A 111 8.21 -9.76 2.36
N ASP A 112 7.91 -10.92 2.94
CA ASP A 112 7.57 -11.04 4.35
C ASP A 112 8.73 -10.67 5.28
N CYS A 113 9.96 -10.91 4.86
CA CYS A 113 11.16 -10.55 5.62
C CYS A 113 11.25 -9.02 5.82
N LEU A 114 10.83 -8.21 4.83
CA LEU A 114 10.79 -6.75 4.97
C LEU A 114 9.85 -6.32 6.11
N PHE A 115 8.62 -6.83 6.10
CA PHE A 115 7.64 -6.51 7.14
C PHE A 115 8.12 -6.92 8.54
N HIS A 116 8.62 -8.13 8.67
CA HIS A 116 9.09 -8.64 9.95
C HIS A 116 10.32 -7.90 10.45
N SER A 117 11.24 -7.52 9.56
CA SER A 117 12.42 -6.74 9.93
C SER A 117 12.05 -5.35 10.43
N VAL A 118 11.16 -4.64 9.73
CA VAL A 118 10.69 -3.31 10.15
C VAL A 118 9.97 -3.39 11.50
N ARG A 119 9.07 -4.37 11.66
CA ARG A 119 8.38 -4.60 12.94
C ARG A 119 9.37 -4.78 14.09
N ASP A 120 10.32 -5.70 13.94
CA ASP A 120 11.23 -6.08 15.02
C ASP A 120 12.17 -4.92 15.39
N VAL A 121 12.65 -4.19 14.39
CA VAL A 121 13.54 -3.03 14.61
C VAL A 121 12.82 -1.90 15.31
N VAL A 122 11.60 -1.58 14.90
CA VAL A 122 10.79 -0.53 15.56
C VAL A 122 10.44 -0.93 16.99
N LEU A 123 9.94 -2.14 17.22
CA LEU A 123 9.61 -2.62 18.55
C LEU A 123 10.84 -2.63 19.48
N ARG A 124 12.01 -3.06 18.96
CA ARG A 124 13.27 -3.07 19.71
C ARG A 124 13.75 -1.66 20.04
N MET A 125 13.57 -0.68 19.15
CA MET A 125 13.89 0.71 19.45
C MET A 125 13.09 1.20 20.68
N PHE A 126 11.79 0.95 20.70
CA PHE A 126 10.93 1.35 21.82
C PHE A 126 11.28 0.61 23.12
N SER A 127 11.61 -0.67 23.05
CA SER A 127 12.01 -1.45 24.24
C SER A 127 13.32 -0.95 24.86
N LYS A 128 14.25 -0.43 24.04
CA LYS A 128 15.52 0.13 24.52
C LYS A 128 15.40 1.49 25.20
N MET A 129 14.34 2.24 24.89
CA MET A 129 14.14 3.59 25.43
C MET A 129 13.70 3.60 26.89
N ASN A 130 13.31 2.47 27.45
CA ASN A 130 12.87 2.37 28.83
C ASN A 130 13.33 1.07 29.48
N LYS A 131 13.95 1.17 30.64
CA LYS A 131 14.45 0.01 31.40
C LYS A 131 13.42 -0.57 32.37
N THR A 132 12.44 0.22 32.78
CA THR A 132 11.48 -0.15 33.84
C THR A 132 10.19 -0.72 33.29
N GLU A 133 9.75 -0.27 32.14
CA GLU A 133 8.50 -0.71 31.51
C GLU A 133 8.63 -0.71 29.97
N ASN A 134 8.20 -1.80 29.32
CA ASN A 134 8.16 -1.87 27.88
C ASN A 134 6.95 -1.13 27.32
N PHE A 135 7.18 -0.17 26.42
CA PHE A 135 6.15 0.55 25.70
C PHE A 135 6.01 0.01 24.29
N THR A 136 4.81 -0.39 23.94
CA THR A 136 4.46 -0.90 22.63
C THR A 136 3.89 0.22 21.76
N PRO A 137 4.57 0.64 20.68
CA PRO A 137 4.05 1.64 19.76
C PRO A 137 2.93 1.10 18.88
N GLY A 138 2.19 2.00 18.25
CA GLY A 138 1.36 1.70 17.10
C GLY A 138 2.19 1.73 15.82
N LEU A 139 2.10 0.68 15.01
CA LEU A 139 2.84 0.56 13.76
C LEU A 139 1.93 0.05 12.64
N ILE A 140 1.87 0.81 11.54
CA ILE A 140 1.21 0.43 10.31
C ILE A 140 2.27 0.36 9.21
N CYS A 141 2.45 -0.81 8.60
CA CYS A 141 3.39 -1.06 7.51
C CYS A 141 2.66 -1.27 6.19
N VAL A 142 3.09 -0.56 5.16
CA VAL A 142 2.58 -0.69 3.79
C VAL A 142 3.75 -1.01 2.87
N LEU A 143 3.68 -2.12 2.14
CA LEU A 143 4.65 -2.45 1.11
C LEU A 143 4.33 -1.68 -0.18
N HIS A 144 5.33 -0.96 -0.69
CA HIS A 144 5.37 -0.50 -2.06
C HIS A 144 6.48 -1.26 -2.79
N THR A 145 6.24 -1.60 -4.04
CA THR A 145 7.19 -2.40 -4.84
C THR A 145 7.82 -1.64 -6.00
N PHE A 146 7.51 -0.33 -6.15
CA PHE A 146 7.86 0.46 -7.33
C PHE A 146 8.44 1.83 -6.96
N GLY A 147 9.31 2.34 -7.85
CA GLY A 147 9.71 3.74 -7.90
C GLY A 147 8.72 4.61 -8.68
N ARG A 148 8.99 5.91 -8.79
CA ARG A 148 8.18 6.81 -9.63
C ARG A 148 8.28 6.46 -11.13
N ASP A 149 9.39 5.87 -11.53
CA ASP A 149 9.74 5.35 -12.86
C ASP A 149 9.18 3.94 -13.13
N LEU A 150 8.34 3.43 -12.26
CA LEU A 150 7.73 2.09 -12.32
C LEU A 150 8.72 0.92 -12.22
N LYS A 151 10.00 1.17 -11.89
CA LYS A 151 10.98 0.09 -11.68
C LYS A 151 10.72 -0.65 -10.38
N TRP A 152 11.09 -1.92 -10.35
CA TRP A 152 11.01 -2.75 -9.14
C TRP A 152 11.90 -2.22 -8.03
N ASN A 153 11.28 -1.79 -6.96
CA ASN A 153 11.92 -1.19 -5.79
C ASN A 153 11.10 -1.46 -4.51
N PRO A 154 11.16 -2.68 -3.95
CA PRO A 154 10.40 -3.01 -2.76
C PRO A 154 10.92 -2.23 -1.53
N HIS A 155 10.00 -1.56 -0.84
CA HIS A 155 10.28 -0.78 0.35
C HIS A 155 9.04 -0.70 1.25
N ILE A 156 9.25 -0.48 2.55
CA ILE A 156 8.16 -0.38 3.51
C ILE A 156 7.95 1.08 3.93
N HIS A 157 6.74 1.57 3.72
CA HIS A 157 6.23 2.75 4.38
C HIS A 157 5.69 2.37 5.75
N ALA A 158 6.26 2.94 6.80
CA ALA A 158 5.87 2.67 8.17
C ALA A 158 5.31 3.95 8.82
N LEU A 159 4.07 3.91 9.30
CA LEU A 159 3.49 4.95 10.14
C LEU A 159 3.61 4.50 11.58
N ILE A 160 4.40 5.20 12.37
CA ILE A 160 4.77 4.85 13.74
C ILE A 160 4.21 5.91 14.69
N SER A 161 3.49 5.52 15.74
CA SER A 161 3.04 6.46 16.78
C SER A 161 4.24 7.04 17.55
N GLU A 162 4.26 8.34 17.80
CA GLU A 162 5.24 8.98 18.69
C GLU A 162 4.83 8.78 20.14
N GLY A 163 4.77 7.53 20.54
CA GLY A 163 4.42 7.06 21.87
C GLY A 163 4.05 5.58 21.84
N GLY A 164 3.90 5.02 23.01
CA GLY A 164 3.56 3.63 23.20
C GLY A 164 2.71 3.39 24.44
N ALA A 165 1.99 2.27 24.46
CA ALA A 165 1.24 1.80 25.60
C ALA A 165 2.08 0.84 26.41
N GLY A 166 2.15 1.06 27.72
CA GLY A 166 2.80 0.18 28.70
C GLY A 166 1.79 -0.72 29.43
N ASN A 167 2.30 -1.59 30.28
CA ASN A 167 1.44 -2.45 31.11
C ASN A 167 0.75 -1.65 32.23
N ILE A 168 1.48 -0.75 32.86
CA ILE A 168 1.03 0.10 33.97
C ILE A 168 0.62 1.47 33.42
N THR A 169 1.52 2.12 32.67
CA THR A 169 1.30 3.44 32.09
C THR A 169 0.45 3.31 30.81
N PRO A 170 -0.75 3.89 30.76
CA PRO A 170 -1.63 3.74 29.60
C PRO A 170 -1.00 4.23 28.29
N TRP A 171 -0.28 5.36 28.35
CA TRP A 171 0.40 5.96 27.19
C TRP A 171 1.58 6.82 27.61
N ARG A 172 2.72 6.61 26.96
CA ARG A 172 3.91 7.46 27.13
C ARG A 172 4.32 8.04 25.77
N PRO A 173 4.41 9.38 25.64
CA PRO A 173 4.91 10.00 24.42
C PRO A 173 6.43 9.77 24.25
N VAL A 174 6.86 9.56 23.02
CA VAL A 174 8.27 9.41 22.62
C VAL A 174 8.52 10.36 21.47
N LYS A 175 9.41 11.35 21.70
CA LYS A 175 9.72 12.40 20.70
C LYS A 175 10.98 12.12 19.88
N HIS A 176 11.89 11.30 20.42
CA HIS A 176 13.17 11.01 19.79
C HIS A 176 13.17 9.64 19.13
N PHE A 177 13.61 9.57 17.87
CA PHE A 177 13.83 8.35 17.13
C PHE A 177 15.30 8.26 16.77
N ASP A 178 15.96 7.19 17.17
CA ASP A 178 17.36 6.92 16.83
C ASP A 178 17.46 6.32 15.42
N TYR A 179 17.75 7.20 14.46
CA TYR A 179 17.84 6.79 13.04
C TYR A 179 19.07 5.96 12.74
N ASN A 180 20.17 6.18 13.44
CA ASN A 180 21.38 5.37 13.28
C ASN A 180 21.11 3.95 13.74
N PHE A 181 20.43 3.80 14.87
CA PHE A 181 19.96 2.50 15.32
C PHE A 181 19.02 1.86 14.29
N LEU A 182 18.02 2.60 13.77
CA LEU A 182 17.06 2.05 12.80
C LEU A 182 17.76 1.55 11.53
N ARG A 183 18.70 2.31 10.97
CA ARG A 183 19.46 1.95 9.76
C ARG A 183 20.29 0.67 9.97
N ASN A 184 21.09 0.64 11.02
CA ASN A 184 21.99 -0.47 11.32
C ASN A 184 21.21 -1.73 11.73
N ALA A 185 20.19 -1.59 12.57
CA ALA A 185 19.36 -2.70 12.99
C ALA A 185 18.55 -3.28 11.83
N PHE A 186 18.01 -2.42 10.94
CA PHE A 186 17.26 -2.88 9.77
C PHE A 186 18.16 -3.69 8.82
N ARG A 187 19.37 -3.21 8.49
CA ARG A 187 20.36 -3.97 7.72
C ARG A 187 20.62 -5.32 8.36
N LYS A 188 20.98 -5.34 9.65
CA LYS A 188 21.31 -6.58 10.37
C LYS A 188 20.17 -7.59 10.34
N VAL A 189 18.99 -7.18 10.81
CA VAL A 189 17.83 -8.08 10.93
C VAL A 189 17.36 -8.59 9.58
N LEU A 190 17.37 -7.73 8.55
CA LEU A 190 16.96 -8.15 7.20
C LEU A 190 17.95 -9.16 6.62
N LEU A 191 19.26 -8.90 6.70
CA LEU A 191 20.28 -9.80 6.18
C LEU A 191 20.30 -11.15 6.92
N GLU A 192 20.06 -11.17 8.23
CA GLU A 192 19.92 -12.41 9.00
C GLU A 192 18.70 -13.22 8.53
N ARG A 193 17.56 -12.58 8.32
CA ARG A 193 16.36 -13.26 7.80
C ARG A 193 16.54 -13.79 6.38
N LEU A 194 17.17 -13.01 5.50
CA LEU A 194 17.46 -13.45 4.13
C LEU A 194 18.44 -14.63 4.15
N THR A 195 19.48 -14.59 4.99
CA THR A 195 20.41 -15.73 5.16
C THR A 195 19.69 -16.99 5.61
N SER A 196 18.77 -16.87 6.56
CA SER A 196 17.97 -18.00 7.05
C SER A 196 17.03 -18.59 6.00
N ARG A 197 16.53 -17.76 5.07
CA ARG A 197 15.58 -18.20 4.03
C ARG A 197 16.26 -18.71 2.76
N ILE A 198 17.33 -18.04 2.33
CA ILE A 198 18.06 -18.35 1.09
C ILE A 198 19.14 -19.41 1.34
N GLY A 199 19.71 -19.42 2.55
CA GLY A 199 20.75 -20.38 2.92
C GLY A 199 22.18 -19.89 2.69
N PRO A 200 23.18 -20.84 2.67
CA PRO A 200 24.61 -20.51 2.64
C PRO A 200 25.06 -19.70 1.42
N ALA A 201 24.41 -19.87 0.27
CA ALA A 201 24.74 -19.13 -0.96
C ALA A 201 24.64 -17.60 -0.78
N PHE A 202 23.81 -17.12 0.14
CA PHE A 202 23.64 -15.70 0.41
C PHE A 202 24.79 -15.07 1.23
N ARG A 203 25.71 -15.85 1.80
CA ARG A 203 26.78 -15.34 2.69
C ARG A 203 27.68 -14.30 2.02
N LYS A 204 28.06 -14.53 0.77
CA LYS A 204 28.90 -13.59 0.01
C LYS A 204 28.21 -12.24 -0.13
N VAL A 205 26.96 -12.25 -0.58
CA VAL A 205 26.14 -11.03 -0.73
C VAL A 205 25.94 -10.32 0.61
N LYS A 206 25.67 -11.08 1.68
CA LYS A 206 25.57 -10.53 3.04
C LYS A 206 26.81 -9.74 3.43
N ASN A 207 28.01 -10.28 3.20
CA ASN A 207 29.27 -9.61 3.52
C ASN A 207 29.49 -8.37 2.68
N GLU A 208 29.21 -8.43 1.38
CA GLU A 208 29.23 -7.24 0.51
C GLU A 208 28.30 -6.13 0.98
N MET A 209 27.08 -6.47 1.45
CA MET A 209 26.13 -5.50 1.98
C MET A 209 26.66 -4.80 3.25
N TYR A 210 27.41 -5.50 4.11
CA TYR A 210 28.03 -4.86 5.27
C TYR A 210 29.15 -3.90 4.87
N THR A 211 29.95 -4.24 3.85
CA THR A 211 31.03 -3.41 3.35
C THR A 211 30.51 -2.16 2.62
N LYS A 212 29.58 -2.35 1.66
CA LYS A 212 29.05 -1.26 0.83
C LYS A 212 28.13 -0.31 1.59
N HIS A 213 27.46 -0.78 2.62
CA HIS A 213 26.48 -0.03 3.39
C HIS A 213 26.85 0.02 4.88
N ALA A 214 28.07 0.48 5.18
CA ALA A 214 28.63 0.53 6.54
C ALA A 214 27.70 1.26 7.54
N ASP A 215 27.02 2.34 7.10
CA ASP A 215 26.11 3.15 7.91
C ASP A 215 24.68 2.56 8.02
N GLY A 216 24.49 1.31 7.57
CA GLY A 216 23.19 0.65 7.55
C GLY A 216 22.39 0.91 6.28
N PHE A 217 21.18 0.33 6.18
CA PHE A 217 20.30 0.55 5.06
C PHE A 217 19.51 1.85 5.21
N TYR A 218 19.09 2.41 4.06
CA TYR A 218 18.46 3.71 4.07
C TYR A 218 17.10 3.68 4.78
N VAL A 219 17.00 4.48 5.84
CA VAL A 219 15.75 4.78 6.53
C VAL A 219 15.52 6.27 6.47
N ARG A 220 14.53 6.69 5.68
CA ARG A 220 14.10 8.09 5.63
C ARG A 220 13.02 8.30 6.67
N ALA A 221 13.23 9.27 7.53
CA ALA A 221 12.19 9.74 8.43
C ALA A 221 12.30 11.26 8.49
N LYS A 222 11.40 11.96 7.83
CA LYS A 222 11.25 13.39 8.06
C LYS A 222 10.30 13.59 9.24
N PRO A 223 10.58 14.56 10.13
CA PRO A 223 9.56 15.07 11.03
C PRO A 223 8.34 15.45 10.19
N ASN A 224 7.21 14.85 10.46
CA ASN A 224 6.03 15.10 9.65
C ASN A 224 5.32 16.33 10.21
N LEU A 225 5.38 17.42 9.46
CA LEU A 225 4.48 18.56 9.64
C LEU A 225 3.04 18.24 9.15
N CYS A 226 2.86 17.07 8.52
CA CYS A 226 1.58 16.63 8.01
C CYS A 226 0.76 15.93 9.08
N THR A 227 -0.55 16.15 9.09
CA THR A 227 -1.47 15.39 9.94
C THR A 227 -1.41 13.90 9.61
N PRO A 228 -1.67 13.01 10.58
CA PRO A 228 -1.72 11.56 10.33
C PRO A 228 -2.64 11.18 9.17
N ASP A 229 -3.74 11.90 8.98
CA ASP A 229 -4.73 11.65 7.92
C ASP A 229 -4.15 11.91 6.52
N ILE A 230 -3.35 12.97 6.34
CA ILE A 230 -2.64 13.25 5.08
C ILE A 230 -1.62 12.15 4.79
N THR A 231 -0.86 11.72 5.81
CA THR A 231 0.11 10.64 5.67
C THR A 231 -0.56 9.33 5.28
N ILE A 232 -1.69 9.00 5.91
CA ILE A 232 -2.48 7.81 5.57
C ILE A 232 -2.98 7.86 4.13
N LYS A 233 -3.54 8.98 3.69
CA LYS A 233 -3.95 9.15 2.30
C LYS A 233 -2.78 8.94 1.33
N TYR A 234 -1.58 9.42 1.67
CA TYR A 234 -0.39 9.23 0.86
C TYR A 234 0.04 7.76 0.78
N ILE A 235 0.23 7.09 1.93
CA ILE A 235 0.71 5.70 1.96
C ILE A 235 -0.33 4.69 1.45
N SER A 236 -1.62 5.03 1.55
CA SER A 236 -2.70 4.17 1.09
C SER A 236 -2.94 4.22 -0.42
N ARG A 237 -2.46 5.27 -1.10
CA ARG A 237 -2.71 5.48 -2.54
C ARG A 237 -2.44 4.25 -3.41
N TYR A 238 -1.50 3.42 -2.98
CA TYR A 238 -1.00 2.29 -3.77
C TYR A 238 -1.37 0.91 -3.19
N LEU A 239 -2.27 0.87 -2.20
CA LEU A 239 -2.74 -0.39 -1.62
C LEU A 239 -3.68 -1.17 -2.53
N GLY A 240 -4.38 -0.49 -3.42
CA GLY A 240 -5.46 -1.08 -4.18
C GLY A 240 -5.73 -0.35 -5.50
N ARG A 241 -4.69 0.01 -6.24
CA ARG A 241 -4.81 0.49 -7.63
C ARG A 241 -3.52 0.15 -8.37
N PRO A 242 -3.52 0.20 -9.71
CA PRO A 242 -2.28 0.12 -10.48
C PRO A 242 -1.25 1.10 -9.96
N VAL A 243 0.01 0.75 -10.08
CA VAL A 243 1.14 1.57 -9.61
C VAL A 243 1.28 2.90 -10.35
N ILE A 244 0.53 3.07 -11.44
CA ILE A 244 0.37 4.32 -12.16
C ILE A 244 -1.08 4.82 -12.06
N ALA A 245 -1.26 6.12 -11.93
CA ALA A 245 -2.57 6.74 -12.10
C ALA A 245 -2.86 6.90 -13.61
N THR A 246 -4.11 6.68 -14.03
CA THR A 246 -4.49 6.84 -15.45
C THR A 246 -4.19 8.24 -16.00
N SER A 247 -4.25 9.27 -15.14
CA SER A 247 -3.88 10.65 -15.50
C SER A 247 -2.38 10.87 -15.79
N ARG A 248 -1.54 9.86 -15.57
CA ARG A 248 -0.12 9.88 -15.91
C ARG A 248 0.17 9.17 -17.23
N ILE A 249 -0.83 8.59 -17.86
CA ILE A 249 -0.76 8.03 -19.21
C ILE A 249 -1.27 9.12 -20.15
N ASP A 250 -0.36 9.68 -20.92
CA ASP A 250 -0.65 10.83 -21.78
C ASP A 250 -1.34 10.37 -23.08
N THR A 251 -0.75 9.36 -23.76
CA THR A 251 -1.29 8.82 -25.00
C THR A 251 -1.07 7.31 -25.13
N TYR A 252 -1.91 6.67 -25.93
CA TYR A 252 -1.76 5.31 -26.41
C TYR A 252 -2.24 5.24 -27.86
N ASP A 253 -1.38 4.84 -28.79
CA ASP A 253 -1.64 4.80 -30.23
C ASP A 253 -1.93 3.41 -30.80
N GLY A 254 -2.01 2.39 -29.95
CA GLY A 254 -2.14 0.97 -30.31
C GLY A 254 -0.83 0.19 -30.19
N GLU A 255 0.32 0.84 -30.35
CA GLU A 255 1.64 0.21 -30.29
C GLU A 255 2.46 0.74 -29.10
N ASN A 256 2.43 2.05 -28.88
CA ASN A 256 3.25 2.72 -27.87
C ASN A 256 2.40 3.42 -26.82
N VAL A 257 2.93 3.47 -25.61
CA VAL A 257 2.35 4.20 -24.49
C VAL A 257 3.29 5.32 -24.07
N THR A 258 2.77 6.54 -24.08
CA THR A 258 3.47 7.70 -23.54
C THR A 258 2.94 8.00 -22.15
N PHE A 259 3.83 8.10 -21.17
CA PHE A 259 3.48 8.41 -19.79
C PHE A 259 4.53 9.30 -19.15
N HIS A 260 4.13 10.00 -18.06
CA HIS A 260 5.03 10.90 -17.35
C HIS A 260 5.17 10.57 -15.88
N TYR A 261 6.31 10.97 -15.30
CA TYR A 261 6.56 10.93 -13.87
C TYR A 261 7.52 12.05 -13.44
N THR A 262 7.47 12.42 -12.16
CA THR A 262 8.38 13.43 -11.61
C THR A 262 9.56 12.75 -10.91
N ARG A 263 10.79 13.05 -11.29
CA ARG A 263 11.99 12.52 -10.61
C ARG A 263 12.12 13.06 -9.19
N HIS A 264 12.79 12.29 -8.33
CA HIS A 264 13.03 12.69 -6.95
C HIS A 264 14.21 13.65 -6.80
N GLU A 265 15.19 13.52 -7.69
CA GLU A 265 16.48 14.22 -7.60
C GLU A 265 16.32 15.71 -7.86
N ASP A 266 15.60 16.07 -8.89
CA ASP A 266 15.47 17.45 -9.39
C ASP A 266 14.02 17.95 -9.50
N ASN A 267 13.04 17.12 -9.15
CA ASN A 267 11.60 17.35 -9.30
C ASN A 267 11.15 17.68 -10.74
N LYS A 268 11.96 17.33 -11.75
CA LYS A 268 11.58 17.49 -13.14
C LYS A 268 10.62 16.40 -13.58
N THR A 269 9.66 16.78 -14.42
CA THR A 269 8.79 15.83 -15.09
C THR A 269 9.55 15.19 -16.24
N VAL A 270 9.55 13.87 -16.29
CA VAL A 270 10.10 13.05 -17.36
C VAL A 270 8.93 12.40 -18.09
N THR A 271 8.91 12.52 -19.39
CA THR A 271 7.97 11.81 -20.27
C THR A 271 8.73 10.68 -20.99
N GLU A 272 8.17 9.48 -20.95
CA GLU A 272 8.70 8.29 -21.63
C GLU A 272 7.65 7.77 -22.60
N THR A 273 8.10 7.41 -23.83
CA THR A 273 7.30 6.66 -24.81
C THR A 273 7.95 5.30 -24.99
N ILE A 274 7.22 4.24 -24.75
CA ILE A 274 7.72 2.86 -24.83
C ILE A 274 6.67 1.95 -25.48
N PRO A 275 7.08 0.81 -26.07
CA PRO A 275 6.15 -0.20 -26.58
C PRO A 275 5.17 -0.64 -25.48
N ALA A 276 3.91 -0.84 -25.86
CA ALA A 276 2.83 -1.16 -24.94
C ALA A 276 3.10 -2.44 -24.13
N LEU A 277 3.70 -3.46 -24.73
CA LEU A 277 4.08 -4.68 -24.02
C LEU A 277 5.13 -4.43 -22.91
N ASN A 278 6.11 -3.55 -23.18
CA ASN A 278 7.11 -3.16 -22.20
C ASN A 278 6.48 -2.35 -21.05
N PHE A 279 5.51 -1.49 -21.38
CA PHE A 279 4.75 -0.76 -20.36
C PHE A 279 3.94 -1.71 -19.48
N ILE A 280 3.26 -2.69 -20.09
CA ILE A 280 2.52 -3.73 -19.38
C ILE A 280 3.44 -4.52 -18.43
N GLN A 281 4.63 -4.95 -18.90
CA GLN A 281 5.62 -5.65 -18.07
C GLN A 281 6.00 -4.83 -16.82
N LYS A 282 6.23 -3.51 -16.99
CA LYS A 282 6.50 -2.61 -15.86
C LYS A 282 5.36 -2.58 -14.84
N LEU A 283 4.11 -2.82 -15.23
CA LEU A 283 2.96 -2.78 -14.34
C LEU A 283 2.66 -4.13 -13.67
N ILE A 284 2.65 -5.22 -14.44
CA ILE A 284 2.23 -6.53 -13.93
C ILE A 284 3.18 -7.12 -12.92
N VAL A 285 4.46 -6.72 -12.96
CA VAL A 285 5.46 -7.14 -11.97
C VAL A 285 5.07 -6.76 -10.55
N HIS A 286 4.27 -5.72 -10.37
CA HIS A 286 3.83 -5.21 -9.06
C HIS A 286 2.54 -5.85 -8.54
N ILE A 287 1.88 -6.69 -9.33
CA ILE A 287 0.70 -7.42 -8.87
C ILE A 287 1.14 -8.43 -7.80
N PRO A 288 0.60 -8.34 -6.58
CA PRO A 288 0.99 -9.25 -5.50
C PRO A 288 0.41 -10.65 -5.71
N GLU A 289 0.99 -11.63 -5.02
CA GLU A 289 0.42 -12.97 -4.95
C GLU A 289 -0.96 -12.98 -4.31
N LYS A 290 -1.74 -13.99 -4.65
CA LYS A 290 -3.07 -14.19 -4.05
C LYS A 290 -2.94 -14.25 -2.52
N HIS A 291 -3.83 -13.54 -1.83
CA HIS A 291 -3.85 -13.42 -0.37
C HIS A 291 -2.66 -12.69 0.27
N PHE A 292 -1.66 -12.23 -0.49
CA PHE A 292 -0.57 -11.46 0.09
C PHE A 292 -1.06 -10.14 0.67
N LYS A 293 -0.70 -9.88 1.94
CA LYS A 293 -1.13 -8.69 2.68
C LYS A 293 -0.11 -7.57 2.52
N MET A 294 -0.41 -6.61 1.63
CA MET A 294 0.40 -5.40 1.41
C MET A 294 0.33 -4.40 2.56
N LEU A 295 -0.65 -4.52 3.45
CA LEU A 295 -0.86 -3.68 4.63
C LEU A 295 -0.89 -4.55 5.87
N ARG A 296 -0.06 -4.20 6.87
CA ARG A 296 0.02 -4.93 8.15
C ARG A 296 0.03 -3.98 9.33
N TYR A 297 -0.64 -4.40 10.39
CA TYR A 297 -0.77 -3.68 11.64
C TYR A 297 0.01 -4.41 12.74
N TYR A 298 0.78 -3.64 13.52
CA TYR A 298 1.59 -4.17 14.60
C TYR A 298 1.47 -3.32 15.86
N GLY A 299 1.97 -3.86 16.98
CA GLY A 299 1.91 -3.20 18.25
C GLY A 299 0.47 -2.91 18.68
N VAL A 300 0.18 -1.70 19.15
CA VAL A 300 -1.16 -1.34 19.63
C VAL A 300 -2.23 -1.31 18.50
N TYR A 301 -1.83 -1.31 17.23
CA TYR A 301 -2.75 -1.39 16.10
C TYR A 301 -3.04 -2.81 15.63
N ALA A 302 -2.36 -3.82 16.17
CA ALA A 302 -2.65 -5.21 15.88
C ALA A 302 -4.07 -5.58 16.35
N LYS A 303 -4.73 -6.50 15.63
CA LYS A 303 -6.01 -7.06 16.09
C LYS A 303 -5.81 -7.79 17.43
N HIS A 304 -6.78 -7.66 18.31
CA HIS A 304 -6.79 -8.32 19.62
C HIS A 304 -5.60 -7.95 20.53
N HIS A 305 -5.08 -6.72 20.40
CA HIS A 305 -4.07 -6.25 21.34
C HIS A 305 -4.64 -6.20 22.76
N LYS A 306 -3.86 -6.66 23.76
CA LYS A 306 -4.29 -6.75 25.18
C LYS A 306 -4.86 -5.43 25.74
N GLN A 307 -4.44 -4.30 25.19
CA GLN A 307 -4.86 -2.96 25.64
C GLN A 307 -5.91 -2.31 24.70
N GLU A 308 -6.51 -3.03 23.76
CA GLU A 308 -7.47 -2.48 22.79
C GLU A 308 -8.59 -1.69 23.47
N LYS A 309 -9.15 -2.20 24.56
CA LYS A 309 -10.21 -1.53 25.34
C LYS A 309 -9.75 -0.18 25.95
N LYS A 310 -8.50 -0.12 26.44
CA LYS A 310 -7.92 1.12 27.00
C LYS A 310 -7.64 2.14 25.89
N LEU A 311 -7.13 1.68 24.74
CA LEU A 311 -6.79 2.52 23.59
C LEU A 311 -8.02 3.10 22.88
N ARG A 312 -9.17 2.43 22.93
CA ARG A 312 -10.43 3.02 22.45
C ARG A 312 -10.78 4.33 23.12
N LYS A 313 -10.40 4.51 24.38
CA LYS A 313 -10.55 5.79 25.12
C LYS A 313 -9.63 6.89 24.57
N CYS A 314 -8.53 6.52 23.91
CA CYS A 314 -7.59 7.45 23.29
C CYS A 314 -7.99 7.84 21.84
N ILE A 315 -9.11 7.31 21.32
CA ILE A 315 -9.68 7.70 20.04
C ILE A 315 -10.83 8.66 20.31
N SER A 316 -10.83 9.83 19.68
CA SER A 316 -11.86 10.85 19.92
C SER A 316 -13.27 10.33 19.61
N ALA A 317 -14.27 10.75 20.38
CA ALA A 317 -15.68 10.39 20.17
C ALA A 317 -16.18 10.76 18.75
N LYS A 318 -15.66 11.86 18.17
CA LYS A 318 -15.93 12.28 16.81
C LYS A 318 -15.45 11.24 15.79
N LYS A 319 -14.21 10.72 15.96
CA LYS A 319 -13.67 9.66 15.11
C LYS A 319 -14.44 8.35 15.26
N GLN A 320 -14.88 8.00 16.47
CA GLN A 320 -15.70 6.80 16.69
C GLN A 320 -17.07 6.87 16.04
N ARG A 321 -17.72 8.05 16.10
CA ARG A 321 -19.00 8.29 15.39
C ARG A 321 -18.82 8.20 13.87
N PHE A 322 -17.77 8.81 13.35
CA PHE A 322 -17.42 8.72 11.94
C PHE A 322 -17.14 7.27 11.49
N LEU A 323 -16.45 6.48 12.31
CA LEU A 323 -16.24 5.03 12.06
C LEU A 323 -17.55 4.25 11.92
N ARG A 324 -18.53 4.57 12.75
CA ARG A 324 -19.84 3.90 12.69
C ARG A 324 -20.59 4.31 11.41
N SER A 325 -20.53 5.57 11.02
CA SER A 325 -21.22 6.03 9.80
C SER A 325 -20.68 5.40 8.51
N ILE A 326 -19.34 5.19 8.41
CA ILE A 326 -18.75 4.54 7.21
C ILE A 326 -18.94 3.01 7.16
N GLN A 327 -19.55 2.40 8.20
CA GLN A 327 -19.99 1.00 8.14
C GLN A 327 -21.24 0.83 7.29
N ASP A 328 -22.05 1.88 7.18
CA ASP A 328 -23.13 1.95 6.23
C ASP A 328 -22.59 2.14 4.81
N TRP A 329 -23.01 1.25 3.88
CA TRP A 329 -22.50 1.25 2.51
C TRP A 329 -22.90 2.50 1.72
N GLN A 330 -24.10 3.03 1.91
CA GLN A 330 -24.60 4.25 1.26
C GLN A 330 -23.75 5.45 1.68
N HIS A 331 -23.59 5.63 2.98
CA HIS A 331 -22.78 6.72 3.53
C HIS A 331 -21.32 6.62 3.12
N SER A 332 -20.78 5.39 3.05
CA SER A 332 -19.41 5.11 2.56
C SER A 332 -19.24 5.51 1.09
N ILE A 333 -20.24 5.29 0.24
CA ILE A 333 -20.19 5.69 -1.18
C ILE A 333 -20.31 7.22 -1.28
N LEU A 334 -21.23 7.83 -0.56
CA LEU A 334 -21.41 9.28 -0.53
C LEU A 334 -20.11 10.00 -0.13
N LEU A 335 -19.47 9.55 0.95
CA LEU A 335 -18.19 10.10 1.40
C LEU A 335 -17.03 9.86 0.42
N SER A 336 -17.04 8.73 -0.29
CA SER A 336 -15.94 8.35 -1.18
C SER A 336 -16.04 8.97 -2.57
N PHE A 337 -17.23 9.19 -3.06
CA PHE A 337 -17.49 9.55 -4.46
C PHE A 337 -18.39 10.78 -4.62
N GLY A 338 -18.90 11.34 -3.53
CA GLY A 338 -19.77 12.52 -3.57
C GLY A 338 -21.16 12.27 -4.18
N CYS A 339 -21.54 11.01 -4.39
CA CYS A 339 -22.86 10.65 -4.95
C CYS A 339 -23.64 9.75 -3.99
N ASP A 340 -24.94 9.98 -3.88
CA ASP A 340 -25.85 9.10 -3.16
C ASP A 340 -26.29 7.95 -4.10
N PRO A 341 -25.95 6.67 -3.78
CA PRO A 341 -26.30 5.56 -4.63
C PRO A 341 -27.79 5.24 -4.68
N LEU A 342 -28.56 5.75 -3.71
CA LEU A 342 -30.04 5.57 -3.65
C LEU A 342 -30.83 6.73 -4.24
N ARG A 343 -30.15 7.80 -4.66
CA ARG A 343 -30.79 8.92 -5.31
C ARG A 343 -31.06 8.61 -6.79
N CYS A 344 -32.30 8.78 -7.23
CA CYS A 344 -32.68 8.65 -8.62
C CYS A 344 -32.05 9.77 -9.46
N SER A 345 -31.56 9.45 -10.66
CA SER A 345 -31.01 10.47 -11.58
C SER A 345 -32.05 11.35 -12.21
N GLU A 346 -33.29 10.88 -12.28
CA GLU A 346 -34.40 11.58 -12.96
C GLU A 346 -35.25 12.41 -12.00
N CYS A 347 -35.67 11.81 -10.89
CA CYS A 347 -36.61 12.52 -9.98
C CYS A 347 -35.98 12.97 -8.65
N GLY A 348 -34.71 12.69 -8.42
CA GLY A 348 -33.98 13.14 -7.24
C GLY A 348 -33.96 12.20 -6.04
#